data_557b6ebd4bff31f78efe9f1657080b81
#
_entry.id   557b6ebd4bff31f78efe9f1657080b81
#
_cell.length_a   1.000
_cell.length_b   1.000
_cell.length_c   1.000
_cell.angle_alpha   90.00
_cell.angle_beta   90.00
_cell.angle_gamma   90.00
#
_symmetry.space_group_name_H-M   'P 1'
#
loop_
_entity.id
_entity.type
_entity.pdbx_description
1 polymer ?
#
loop_
_entity_poly.entity_id
_entity_poly.type
_entity_poly.pdbx_seq_one_letter_code
_entity_poly.pdbx_strand_id
1 'polypeptide(L)' 'EIGFDRVFARIVTTNIPSQKVVEKSGLKYEGAFYQDYTTYDNQIVDTYRYGISKEEFEKINSRR' A
#
# COMPACT_ATOMS: atom_id res chain seq x y z
N GLU A 1 20.80 6.26 5.49
CA GLU A 1 19.82 5.89 4.86
C GLU A 1 19.14 7.01 4.23
N ILE A 2 18.68 6.82 3.25
CA ILE A 2 17.97 7.81 2.62
C ILE A 2 16.70 8.00 3.35
N GLY A 3 16.42 9.18 3.72
CA GLY A 3 15.24 9.46 4.46
C GLY A 3 14.01 9.13 3.67
N PHE A 4 13.27 8.17 4.12
CA PHE A 4 12.00 7.90 3.52
C PHE A 4 10.98 8.77 4.18
N ASP A 5 10.43 9.65 3.40
CA ASP A 5 9.41 10.54 3.92
C ASP A 5 8.03 9.95 3.81
N ARG A 6 7.89 8.81 3.18
CA ARG A 6 6.59 8.22 2.92
C ARG A 6 6.59 6.74 3.14
N VAL A 7 5.44 6.22 3.54
CA VAL A 7 5.21 4.80 3.69
C VAL A 7 4.33 4.34 2.55
N PHE A 8 4.72 3.25 1.89
CA PHE A 8 3.97 2.74 0.75
C PHE A 8 3.52 1.31 0.99
N ALA A 9 2.39 0.97 0.41
CA ALA A 9 1.90 -0.40 0.41
C ALA A 9 1.46 -0.75 -0.99
N ARG A 10 1.73 -1.98 -1.41
CA ARG A 10 1.33 -2.46 -2.72
C ARG A 10 0.43 -3.67 -2.52
N ILE A 11 -0.78 -3.59 -3.04
CA ILE A 11 -1.81 -4.59 -2.78
C ILE A 11 -2.31 -5.14 -4.11
N VAL A 12 -2.37 -6.45 -4.23
CA VAL A 12 -2.95 -7.08 -5.42
C VAL A 12 -4.40 -6.66 -5.56
N THR A 13 -4.83 -6.35 -6.77
CA THR A 13 -6.16 -5.76 -6.99
C THR A 13 -7.29 -6.66 -6.53
N THR A 14 -7.07 -7.97 -6.50
CA THR A 14 -8.10 -8.90 -6.05
C THR A 14 -8.10 -9.12 -4.54
N ASN A 15 -7.13 -8.57 -3.85
CA ASN A 15 -7.02 -8.78 -2.40
C ASN A 15 -7.79 -7.69 -1.67
N ILE A 16 -9.11 -7.81 -1.69
CA ILE A 16 -9.99 -6.79 -1.11
C ILE A 16 -9.76 -6.60 0.39
N PRO A 17 -9.63 -7.66 1.19
CA PRO A 17 -9.39 -7.45 2.63
C PRO A 17 -8.15 -6.64 2.93
N SER A 18 -7.07 -6.87 2.20
CA SER A 18 -5.85 -6.10 2.41
C SER A 18 -6.04 -4.65 2.04
N GLN A 19 -6.80 -4.38 0.97
CA GLN A 19 -7.09 -3.01 0.60
C GLN A 19 -7.80 -2.28 1.72
N LYS A 20 -8.75 -2.94 2.35
CA LYS A 20 -9.49 -2.32 3.45
C LYS A 20 -8.61 -2.07 4.66
N VAL A 21 -7.70 -3.00 4.94
CA VAL A 21 -6.78 -2.82 6.07
C VAL A 21 -5.88 -1.61 5.83
N VAL A 22 -5.35 -1.51 4.61
CA VAL A 22 -4.47 -0.40 4.27
C VAL A 22 -5.20 0.94 4.37
N GLU A 23 -6.43 0.98 3.89
CA GLU A 23 -7.23 2.19 3.97
C GLU A 23 -7.51 2.58 5.42
N LYS A 24 -7.80 1.59 6.25
CA LYS A 24 -8.04 1.86 7.66
C LYS A 24 -6.80 2.35 8.37
N SER A 25 -5.63 1.95 7.87
CA SER A 25 -4.37 2.42 8.43
C SER A 25 -4.05 3.85 8.05
N GLY A 26 -4.88 4.44 7.20
CA GLY A 26 -4.69 5.84 6.86
C GLY A 26 -3.97 6.07 5.55
N LEU A 27 -3.54 5.01 4.89
CA LEU A 27 -2.88 5.16 3.60
C LEU A 27 -3.91 5.52 2.54
N LYS A 28 -3.47 6.26 1.56
CA LYS A 28 -4.35 6.75 0.51
C LYS A 28 -4.00 6.09 -0.81
N TYR A 29 -5.02 5.84 -1.61
CA TYR A 29 -4.84 5.26 -2.92
C TYR A 29 -4.08 6.25 -3.80
N GLU A 30 -3.01 5.77 -4.42
CA GLU A 30 -2.17 6.62 -5.26
C GLU A 30 -2.18 6.22 -6.72
N GLY A 31 -2.56 5.00 -7.02
CA GLY A 31 -2.64 4.60 -8.41
C GLY A 31 -2.65 3.10 -8.57
N ALA A 32 -2.91 2.69 -9.80
CA ALA A 32 -2.91 1.28 -10.16
C ALA A 32 -1.74 0.99 -11.09
N PHE A 33 -1.14 -0.16 -10.91
CA PHE A 33 -0.05 -0.61 -11.75
C PHE A 33 -0.47 -1.93 -12.39
N TYR A 34 -0.42 -1.98 -13.70
CA TYR A 34 -0.88 -3.17 -14.42
C TYR A 34 0.27 -4.10 -14.67
N GLN A 35 0.00 -5.40 -14.54
CA GLN A 35 1.00 -6.44 -14.76
C GLN A 35 2.27 -6.17 -13.96
N ASP A 36 2.09 -5.82 -12.70
CA ASP A 36 3.16 -5.33 -11.87
C ASP A 36 3.82 -6.42 -11.03
N TYR A 37 3.12 -7.51 -10.80
CA TYR A 37 3.59 -8.50 -9.85
C TYR A 37 3.35 -9.91 -10.39
N THR A 38 4.35 -10.76 -10.27
CA THR A 38 4.22 -12.16 -10.65
C THR A 38 4.10 -12.99 -9.38
N THR A 39 3.01 -13.73 -9.30
CA THR A 39 2.77 -14.57 -8.13
C THR A 39 3.61 -15.84 -8.23
N TYR A 40 3.62 -16.61 -7.14
CA TYR A 40 4.44 -17.81 -7.10
C TYR A 40 3.99 -18.87 -8.10
N ASP A 41 2.75 -18.81 -8.58
CA ASP A 41 2.27 -19.73 -9.59
C ASP A 41 2.35 -19.14 -10.99
N ASN A 42 3.20 -18.12 -11.16
CA ASN A 42 3.50 -17.51 -12.44
C ASN A 42 2.32 -16.76 -13.05
N GLN A 43 1.43 -16.27 -12.21
CA GLN A 43 0.35 -15.42 -12.67
C GLN A 43 0.81 -13.97 -12.58
N ILE A 44 0.56 -13.20 -13.63
CA ILE A 44 0.87 -11.78 -13.61
C ILE A 44 -0.40 -11.05 -13.20
N VAL A 45 -0.29 -10.24 -12.17
CA VAL A 45 -1.46 -9.55 -11.61
C VAL A 45 -1.20 -8.05 -11.52
N ASP A 46 -2.28 -7.31 -11.44
CA ASP A 46 -2.22 -5.87 -11.25
C ASP A 46 -2.17 -5.58 -9.75
N THR A 47 -1.63 -4.42 -9.42
CA THR A 47 -1.58 -3.99 -8.03
C THR A 47 -2.04 -2.57 -7.89
N TYR A 48 -2.52 -2.23 -6.70
CA TYR A 48 -2.80 -0.85 -6.32
C TYR A 48 -1.70 -0.38 -5.39
N ARG A 49 -1.35 0.88 -5.52
CA ARG A 49 -0.37 1.48 -4.64
C ARG A 49 -1.06 2.46 -3.69
N TYR A 50 -0.77 2.32 -2.42
CA TYR A 50 -1.25 3.24 -1.39
C TYR A 50 -0.06 3.89 -0.72
N GLY A 51 -0.24 5.09 -0.23
CA GLY A 51 0.85 5.79 0.42
C GLY A 51 0.35 6.81 1.42
N ILE A 52 1.26 7.20 2.30
CA ILE A 52 0.98 8.21 3.30
C ILE A 52 2.33 8.79 3.71
N SER A 53 2.35 10.05 4.12
CA SER A 53 3.59 10.62 4.60
C SER A 53 3.96 9.98 5.92
N LYS A 54 5.26 9.92 6.18
CA LYS A 54 5.74 9.31 7.40
C LYS A 54 5.20 10.03 8.64
N GLU A 55 5.13 11.35 8.56
CA GLU A 55 4.59 12.14 9.65
C GLU A 55 3.16 11.76 9.98
N GLU A 56 2.34 11.65 8.96
CA GLU A 56 0.94 11.31 9.16
C GLU A 56 0.81 9.89 9.68
N PHE A 57 1.64 9.01 9.18
CA PHE A 57 1.60 7.63 9.62
C PHE A 57 1.93 7.52 11.11
N GLU A 58 2.94 8.24 11.55
CA GLU A 58 3.33 8.23 12.95
C GLU A 58 2.27 8.84 13.83
N LYS A 59 1.61 9.89 13.35
CA LYS A 59 0.50 10.49 14.07
C LYS A 59 -0.61 9.49 14.31
N ILE A 60 -0.98 8.75 13.28
CA ILE A 60 -2.04 7.78 13.38
C ILE A 60 -1.67 6.70 14.39
N ASN A 61 -0.44 6.22 14.32
CA ASN A 61 0.00 5.16 15.21
C ASN A 61 0.13 5.62 16.65
N SER A 62 0.50 6.86 16.87
CA SER A 62 0.68 7.34 18.24
C SER A 62 -0.64 7.62 18.93
N ARG A 63 -1.74 7.59 18.22
CA ARG A 63 -3.04 7.84 18.83
C ARG A 63 -3.66 6.60 19.44
N ARG A 64 -3.00 5.50 19.35
CA ARG A 64 -3.54 4.23 19.86
C ARG A 64 -3.36 4.04 21.37
#